data_8291e497d29b221933b8c45bdabe6ce5
#
_entry.id   8291e497d29b221933b8c45bdabe6ce5
#
_cell.length_a   1.000
_cell.length_b   1.000
_cell.length_c   1.000
_cell.angle_alpha   90.00
_cell.angle_beta   90.00
_cell.angle_gamma   90.00
#
_symmetry.space_group_name_H-M   'P 1'
#
loop_
_entity.id
_entity.type
_entity.pdbx_description
1 polymer ?
#
loop_
_entity_poly.entity_id
_entity_poly.type
_entity_poly.pdbx_seq_one_letter_code
_entity_poly.pdbx_strand_id
1 'polypeptide(L)'
;STPPAGEQATYRQATESRVVAGLVAHRRLLWALALGCGLADLLSTLWGLEQGFVEGNPVAATALSHYGVAGLVALKGAAYAVAAVGYAALPTSLAVGIPLGLALPAGYAVVHNLVLLT
;
A
#
# COMPACT_ATOMS: atom_id res chain seq x y z
N SER A 1 -6.33 -31.97 23.90
CA SER A 1 -7.72 -31.51 24.04
C SER A 1 -7.84 -30.06 23.57
N THR A 2 -9.00 -29.72 23.02
CA THR A 2 -9.29 -28.37 22.52
C THR A 2 -9.63 -27.45 23.70
N PRO A 3 -9.00 -26.26 23.82
CA PRO A 3 -9.34 -25.29 24.86
C PRO A 3 -10.81 -24.81 24.74
N PRO A 4 -11.44 -24.37 25.85
CA PRO A 4 -12.75 -23.76 25.80
C PRO A 4 -12.80 -22.53 24.86
N ALA A 5 -13.98 -22.23 24.30
CA ALA A 5 -14.13 -21.13 23.36
C ALA A 5 -13.69 -19.78 23.91
N GLY A 6 -13.95 -19.49 25.18
CA GLY A 6 -13.51 -18.25 25.83
C GLY A 6 -11.99 -18.14 25.95
N GLU A 7 -11.31 -19.26 26.22
CA GLU A 7 -9.85 -19.32 26.28
C GLU A 7 -9.23 -19.14 24.89
N GLN A 8 -9.81 -19.76 23.84
CA GLN A 8 -9.37 -19.57 22.48
C GLN A 8 -9.51 -18.11 22.03
N ALA A 9 -10.60 -17.43 22.38
CA ALA A 9 -10.80 -16.02 22.08
C ALA A 9 -9.75 -15.14 22.79
N THR A 10 -9.37 -15.46 24.02
CA THR A 10 -8.33 -14.75 24.78
C THR A 10 -6.95 -14.91 24.11
N TYR A 11 -6.59 -16.11 23.67
CA TYR A 11 -5.34 -16.34 22.94
C TYR A 11 -5.31 -15.60 21.63
N ARG A 12 -6.41 -15.61 20.86
CA ARG A 12 -6.51 -14.88 19.59
C ARG A 12 -6.33 -13.39 19.80
N GLN A 13 -7.00 -12.81 20.79
CA GLN A 13 -6.91 -11.39 21.11
C GLN A 13 -5.48 -11.00 21.53
N ALA A 14 -4.81 -11.83 22.35
CA ALA A 14 -3.44 -11.58 22.75
C ALA A 14 -2.49 -11.61 21.56
N THR A 15 -2.66 -12.54 20.62
CA THR A 15 -1.86 -12.63 19.40
C THR A 15 -2.06 -11.42 18.50
N GLU A 16 -3.33 -11.02 18.27
CA GLU A 16 -3.67 -9.84 17.47
C GLU A 16 -3.07 -8.57 18.08
N SER A 17 -3.12 -8.41 19.41
CA SER A 17 -2.52 -7.27 20.11
C SER A 17 -1.00 -7.22 19.95
N ARG A 18 -0.32 -8.36 19.94
CA ARG A 18 1.13 -8.43 19.74
C ARG A 18 1.50 -8.03 18.31
N VAL A 19 0.74 -8.49 17.31
CA VAL A 19 0.96 -8.14 15.91
C VAL A 19 0.76 -6.63 15.73
N VAL A 20 -0.33 -6.08 16.22
CA VAL A 20 -0.61 -4.64 16.13
C VAL A 20 0.46 -3.83 16.83
N ALA A 21 0.89 -4.22 18.04
CA ALA A 21 1.94 -3.53 18.78
C ALA A 21 3.27 -3.53 18.02
N GLY A 22 3.61 -4.65 17.37
CA GLY A 22 4.79 -4.74 16.50
C GLY A 22 4.70 -3.82 15.30
N LEU A 23 3.54 -3.76 14.65
CA LEU A 23 3.31 -2.86 13.52
C LEU A 23 3.40 -1.39 13.96
N VAL A 24 2.81 -1.03 15.09
CA VAL A 24 2.87 0.34 15.64
C VAL A 24 4.31 0.72 15.98
N ALA A 25 5.08 -0.20 16.58
CA ALA A 25 6.48 0.04 16.91
C ALA A 25 7.33 0.31 15.65
N HIS A 26 6.96 -0.27 14.52
CA HIS A 26 7.66 -0.12 13.25
C HIS A 26 6.93 0.77 12.26
N ARG A 27 6.04 1.65 12.73
CA ARG A 27 5.20 2.48 11.84
C ARG A 27 6.00 3.37 10.89
N ARG A 28 7.16 3.85 11.31
CA ARG A 28 8.04 4.64 10.44
C ARG A 28 8.60 3.81 9.29
N LEU A 29 8.97 2.56 9.58
CA LEU A 29 9.42 1.63 8.56
C LEU A 29 8.30 1.29 7.59
N LEU A 30 7.07 1.07 8.09
CA LEU A 30 5.91 0.80 7.24
C LEU A 30 5.62 1.96 6.29
N TRP A 31 5.70 3.20 6.76
CA TRP A 31 5.55 4.38 5.90
C TRP A 31 6.69 4.51 4.91
N ALA A 32 7.92 4.24 5.33
CA ALA A 32 9.07 4.23 4.43
C ALA A 32 8.89 3.20 3.31
N LEU A 33 8.42 2.01 3.64
CA LEU A 33 8.11 0.97 2.67
C LEU A 33 6.96 1.38 1.74
N ALA A 34 5.89 1.96 2.29
CA ALA A 34 4.75 2.43 1.51
C ALA A 34 5.17 3.51 0.50
N LEU A 35 5.94 4.49 0.95
CA LEU A 35 6.43 5.57 0.08
C LEU A 35 7.46 5.06 -0.92
N GLY A 36 8.40 4.22 -0.48
CA GLY A 36 9.41 3.63 -1.35
C GLY A 36 8.80 2.74 -2.43
N CYS A 37 7.90 1.85 -2.05
CA CYS A 37 7.19 0.99 -2.99
C CYS A 37 6.30 1.81 -3.93
N GLY A 38 5.63 2.83 -3.43
CA GLY A 38 4.81 3.73 -4.26
C GLY A 38 5.63 4.47 -5.29
N LEU A 39 6.78 5.00 -4.89
CA LEU A 39 7.69 5.68 -5.82
C LEU A 39 8.27 4.70 -6.84
N ALA A 40 8.70 3.53 -6.41
CA ALA A 40 9.23 2.49 -7.31
C ALA A 40 8.15 2.00 -8.29
N ASP A 41 6.90 1.86 -7.83
CA ASP A 41 5.78 1.54 -8.70
C ASP A 41 5.57 2.63 -9.75
N LEU A 42 5.56 3.88 -9.35
CA LEU A 42 5.42 5.00 -10.29
C LEU A 42 6.55 5.02 -11.33
N LEU A 43 7.81 4.93 -10.87
CA LEU A 43 8.97 4.97 -11.76
C LEU A 43 8.98 3.78 -12.72
N SER A 44 8.70 2.57 -12.25
CA SER A 44 8.65 1.39 -13.11
C SER A 44 7.47 1.44 -14.08
N THR A 45 6.34 2.03 -13.69
CA THR A 45 5.20 2.26 -14.57
C THR A 45 5.58 3.24 -15.68
N LEU A 46 6.22 4.35 -15.35
CA LEU A 46 6.67 5.33 -16.34
C LEU A 46 7.67 4.72 -17.32
N TRP A 47 8.60 3.93 -16.81
CA TRP A 47 9.55 3.20 -17.67
C TRP A 47 8.80 2.23 -18.60
N GLY A 48 7.85 1.46 -18.08
CA GLY A 48 7.03 0.54 -18.88
C GLY A 48 6.27 1.25 -19.98
N LEU A 49 5.68 2.42 -19.69
CA LEU A 49 4.96 3.22 -20.69
C LEU A 49 5.90 3.69 -21.81
N GLU A 50 7.14 4.05 -21.50
CA GLU A 50 8.15 4.39 -22.51
C GLU A 50 8.48 3.20 -23.40
N GLN A 51 8.39 1.98 -22.88
CA GLN A 51 8.60 0.74 -23.63
C GLN A 51 7.34 0.27 -24.39
N GLY A 52 6.24 1.03 -24.33
CA GLY A 52 5.01 0.71 -25.04
C GLY A 52 4.02 -0.14 -24.26
N PHE A 53 4.25 -0.38 -22.98
CA PHE A 53 3.28 -1.10 -22.14
C PHE A 53 2.07 -0.24 -21.82
N VAL A 54 0.93 -0.91 -21.60
CA VAL A 54 -0.35 -0.26 -21.35
C VAL A 54 -0.65 -0.33 -19.84
N GLU A 55 -1.17 0.79 -19.28
CA GLU A 55 -1.61 0.83 -17.89
C GLU A 55 -2.77 -0.14 -17.66
N GLY A 56 -2.61 -1.09 -16.74
CA GLY A 56 -3.61 -2.11 -16.47
C GLY A 56 -4.76 -1.65 -15.56
N ASN A 57 -4.55 -0.61 -14.75
CA ASN A 57 -5.59 -0.06 -13.86
C ASN A 57 -6.51 0.88 -14.66
N PRO A 58 -7.84 0.59 -14.77
CA PRO A 58 -8.74 1.42 -15.57
C PRO A 58 -8.82 2.88 -15.13
N VAL A 59 -8.76 3.15 -13.82
CA VAL A 59 -8.80 4.52 -13.29
C VAL A 59 -7.52 5.26 -13.66
N ALA A 60 -6.37 4.62 -13.47
CA ALA A 60 -5.07 5.20 -13.84
C ALA A 60 -4.95 5.37 -15.34
N ALA A 61 -5.43 4.40 -16.14
CA ALA A 61 -5.45 4.50 -17.60
C ALA A 61 -6.30 5.68 -18.06
N THR A 62 -7.46 5.92 -17.45
CA THR A 62 -8.32 7.05 -17.76
C THR A 62 -7.62 8.38 -17.44
N ALA A 63 -7.00 8.50 -16.26
CA ALA A 63 -6.25 9.69 -15.88
C ALA A 63 -5.09 9.95 -16.86
N LEU A 64 -4.39 8.90 -17.25
CA LEU A 64 -3.27 8.96 -18.18
C LEU A 64 -3.75 9.43 -19.57
N SER A 65 -4.86 8.90 -20.06
CA SER A 65 -5.38 9.25 -21.40
C SER A 65 -5.89 10.69 -21.48
N HIS A 66 -6.46 11.22 -20.40
CA HIS A 66 -7.03 12.58 -20.38
C HIS A 66 -6.01 13.66 -20.02
N TYR A 67 -5.06 13.35 -19.14
CA TYR A 67 -4.15 14.34 -18.55
C TYR A 67 -2.67 13.97 -18.70
N GLY A 68 -2.36 12.85 -19.34
CA GLY A 68 -0.99 12.39 -19.48
C GLY A 68 -0.36 11.93 -18.17
N VAL A 69 0.96 11.92 -18.13
CA VAL A 69 1.74 11.51 -16.97
C VAL A 69 1.38 12.35 -15.73
N ALA A 70 1.13 13.64 -15.91
CA ALA A 70 0.72 14.52 -14.81
C ALA A 70 -0.56 14.03 -14.13
N GLY A 71 -1.53 13.50 -14.90
CA GLY A 71 -2.75 12.91 -14.35
C GLY A 71 -2.48 11.65 -13.53
N LEU A 72 -1.57 10.80 -13.99
CA LEU A 72 -1.17 9.60 -13.27
C LEU A 72 -0.48 9.94 -11.94
N VAL A 73 0.45 10.90 -11.96
CA VAL A 73 1.15 11.37 -10.75
C VAL A 73 0.17 12.01 -9.78
N ALA A 74 -0.75 12.84 -10.26
CA ALA A 74 -1.76 13.48 -9.43
C ALA A 74 -2.70 12.47 -8.79
N LEU A 75 -3.12 11.44 -9.51
CA LEU A 75 -3.99 10.38 -8.99
C LEU A 75 -3.30 9.61 -7.86
N LYS A 76 -2.05 9.20 -8.06
CA LYS A 76 -1.29 8.48 -7.05
C LYS A 76 -0.99 9.37 -5.85
N GLY A 77 -0.60 10.62 -6.08
CA GLY A 77 -0.38 11.60 -5.02
C GLY A 77 -1.63 11.86 -4.19
N ALA A 78 -2.79 11.98 -4.82
CA ALA A 78 -4.06 12.16 -4.12
C ALA A 78 -4.40 10.93 -3.25
N ALA A 79 -4.17 9.72 -3.74
CA ALA A 79 -4.40 8.51 -2.97
C ALA A 79 -3.53 8.47 -1.70
N TYR A 80 -2.25 8.83 -1.81
CA TYR A 80 -1.37 8.90 -0.65
C TYR A 80 -1.74 10.03 0.30
N ALA A 81 -2.19 11.18 -0.22
CA ALA A 81 -2.65 12.30 0.61
C ALA A 81 -3.90 11.91 1.42
N VAL A 82 -4.87 11.26 0.80
CA VAL A 82 -6.08 10.76 1.49
C VAL A 82 -5.69 9.73 2.54
N ALA A 83 -4.76 8.83 2.22
CA ALA A 83 -4.25 7.84 3.17
C ALA A 83 -3.56 8.51 4.37
N ALA A 84 -2.78 9.56 4.15
CA ALA A 84 -2.11 10.30 5.23
C ALA A 84 -3.12 10.99 6.15
N VAL A 85 -4.18 11.58 5.59
CA VAL A 85 -5.26 12.19 6.37
C VAL A 85 -5.98 11.11 7.19
N GLY A 86 -6.32 9.99 6.58
CA GLY A 86 -6.94 8.86 7.29
C GLY A 86 -6.06 8.34 8.42
N TYR A 87 -4.76 8.23 8.18
CA TYR A 87 -3.80 7.82 9.21
C TYR A 87 -3.80 8.76 10.41
N ALA A 88 -3.82 10.07 10.17
CA ALA A 88 -3.85 11.07 11.24
C ALA A 88 -5.19 11.09 12.00
N ALA A 89 -6.29 10.72 11.35
CA ALA A 89 -7.64 10.76 11.92
C ALA A 89 -8.02 9.51 12.71
N LEU A 90 -7.37 8.37 12.46
CA LEU A 90 -7.72 7.09 13.09
C LEU A 90 -6.89 6.83 14.36
N PRO A 91 -7.42 6.01 15.30
CA PRO A 91 -6.60 5.52 16.41
C PRO A 91 -5.36 4.76 15.90
N THR A 92 -4.25 4.88 16.59
CA THR A 92 -2.96 4.32 16.14
C THR A 92 -3.04 2.84 15.80
N SER A 93 -3.77 2.05 16.59
CA SER A 93 -3.93 0.62 16.36
C SER A 93 -4.63 0.26 15.04
N LEU A 94 -5.55 1.11 14.57
CA LEU A 94 -6.24 0.95 13.30
C LEU A 94 -5.46 1.62 12.16
N ALA A 95 -4.89 2.79 12.44
CA ALA A 95 -4.19 3.60 11.45
C ALA A 95 -3.00 2.88 10.84
N VAL A 96 -2.32 2.02 11.59
CA VAL A 96 -1.13 1.29 11.12
C VAL A 96 -1.43 0.38 9.92
N GLY A 97 -2.68 -0.01 9.71
CA GLY A 97 -3.10 -0.75 8.53
C GLY A 97 -3.00 0.06 7.23
N ILE A 98 -3.01 1.39 7.31
CA ILE A 98 -2.97 2.26 6.11
C ILE A 98 -1.64 2.15 5.37
N PRO A 99 -0.46 2.38 5.98
CA PRO A 99 0.80 2.21 5.26
C PRO A 99 1.02 0.76 4.80
N LEU A 100 0.57 -0.22 5.57
CA LEU A 100 0.65 -1.61 5.18
C LEU A 100 -0.23 -1.88 3.93
N GLY A 101 -1.46 -1.35 3.91
CA GLY A 101 -2.37 -1.47 2.78
C GLY A 101 -1.90 -0.73 1.54
N LEU A 102 -1.07 0.31 1.68
CA LEU A 102 -0.41 0.97 0.55
C LEU A 102 0.81 0.18 0.05
N ALA A 103 1.62 -0.33 0.98
CA ALA A 103 2.87 -1.01 0.64
C ALA A 103 2.65 -2.33 -0.08
N LEU A 104 1.66 -3.12 0.30
CA LEU A 104 1.42 -4.44 -0.28
C LEU A 104 1.05 -4.38 -1.77
N PRO A 105 0.02 -3.61 -2.20
CA PRO A 105 -0.29 -3.50 -3.62
C PRO A 105 0.82 -2.82 -4.43
N ALA A 106 1.44 -1.79 -3.88
CA ALA A 106 2.54 -1.09 -4.55
C ALA A 106 3.76 -2.00 -4.72
N GLY A 107 4.11 -2.77 -3.70
CA GLY A 107 5.18 -3.76 -3.78
C GLY A 107 4.89 -4.85 -4.82
N TYR A 108 3.65 -5.33 -4.87
CA TYR A 108 3.23 -6.27 -5.91
C TYR A 108 3.38 -5.66 -7.30
N ALA A 109 2.93 -4.42 -7.48
CA ALA A 109 3.01 -3.72 -8.76
C ALA A 109 4.46 -3.54 -9.23
N VAL A 110 5.39 -3.21 -8.32
CA VAL A 110 6.81 -3.10 -8.64
C VAL A 110 7.35 -4.43 -9.16
N VAL A 111 7.09 -5.53 -8.47
CA VAL A 111 7.56 -6.85 -8.88
C VAL A 111 6.96 -7.22 -10.24
N HIS A 112 5.67 -7.00 -10.42
CA HIS A 112 4.98 -7.27 -11.69
C HIS A 112 5.58 -6.46 -12.84
N ASN A 113 5.79 -5.16 -12.64
CA ASN A 113 6.39 -4.28 -13.65
C ASN A 113 7.81 -4.70 -14.01
N LEU A 114 8.62 -5.05 -13.02
CA LEU A 114 10.00 -5.50 -13.25
C LEU A 114 10.05 -6.83 -14.00
N VAL A 115 9.14 -7.75 -13.70
CA VAL A 115 9.03 -9.02 -14.42
C VAL A 115 8.68 -8.76 -15.90
N LEU A 116 7.78 -7.83 -16.19
CA LEU A 116 7.42 -7.47 -17.57
C LEU A 116 8.58 -6.80 -18.32
N LEU A 117 9.38 -6.00 -17.61
CA LEU A 117 10.47 -5.22 -18.21
C LEU A 117 11.76 -6.03 -18.39
N THR A 118 11.89 -7.16 -17.72
CA THR A 118 13.08 -8.01 -17.78
C THR A 118 12.76 -9.40 -18.28
#